data_ebd2fecd417017cafbb31b78af9020b5
#
_entry.id   ebd2fecd417017cafbb31b78af9020b5
#
_cell.length_a   1.000
_cell.length_b   1.000
_cell.length_c   1.000
_cell.angle_alpha   90.00
_cell.angle_beta   90.00
_cell.angle_gamma   90.00
#
_symmetry.space_group_name_H-M   'P 1'
#
loop_
_entity.id
_entity.type
_entity.pdbx_description
1 polymer ?
#
loop_
_entity_poly.entity_id
_entity_poly.type
_entity_poly.pdbx_seq_one_letter_code
_entity_poly.pdbx_strand_id
1 'polypeptide(L)'
;MDSVPLYINSNYHMKDSILKSMCLFGAALVIASCGNQIELPSGDKDNGGLFLPEGFETVVVVDSLAGRARHIAVNDNGDIYVKTRLVKEAGNVALRDSDNDGKADVIKTFGDYKNLGDYGTAMRIHNGYLYFSTELVIYRYKLTPGKLIPESSIEVILTDDHAHGLHEHNAKPVTFDGKGNMYVPFGAPSNACQEMNRIPGSPGIDPCPLLEDHGGIWRFDANKINQTQKDGVKFATGLRSILAMGWNSADENLYVVMHGRDDLRRIWPETFSPWQSALLPAEEFLRIKEGSDAGWPYCYYDQLQEKKVLSPEYGGDGDSVGRCGQYEKPLIGFPGHWAPNDLFFYTGNQFPEHYKNGAFIAFHGSTNRAPYPQASYFIAFVPFKNGNPTGSWEIFADGFAGVDPIINVSDASYRPMGIAMGPDGSLFIGETEKGKIWRIMYKGNKNNFGEAQLAKMEKRKSFSNIRTPHEVNDNLAKGIVEGGQKIYETYCASCHQLNGKGAAGRFPPLVDVSWVSGDKTRLINVLLNGLEGNIEVNGVGYNGVMPKHAFLTDAEAAGVLTYIRQNFGKKEDEVTAKEVEKQRNKLNDN
;
A
#
# COMPACT_ATOMS: atom_id res chain seq x y z
N MET A 1 -38.82 -40.66 -56.16
CA MET A 1 -40.21 -41.12 -56.02
C MET A 1 -40.80 -40.16 -55.00
N ASP A 2 -41.29 -39.05 -55.47
CA ASP A 2 -42.69 -38.72 -55.72
C ASP A 2 -43.40 -38.35 -54.41
N SER A 3 -44.15 -37.30 -54.21
CA SER A 3 -44.57 -36.18 -55.05
C SER A 3 -45.31 -35.17 -54.13
N VAL A 4 -45.18 -33.93 -54.43
CA VAL A 4 -46.10 -32.81 -54.08
C VAL A 4 -47.49 -33.10 -54.74
N PRO A 5 -48.67 -32.53 -54.34
CA PRO A 5 -48.98 -31.13 -54.46
C PRO A 5 -49.96 -30.55 -53.41
N LEU A 6 -49.96 -29.25 -53.14
CA LEU A 6 -50.61 -28.07 -53.78
C LEU A 6 -52.18 -27.91 -53.68
N TYR A 7 -52.51 -26.64 -53.34
CA TYR A 7 -53.77 -25.87 -53.71
C TYR A 7 -54.87 -25.82 -52.62
N ILE A 8 -55.64 -24.75 -52.40
CA ILE A 8 -55.91 -23.42 -53.04
C ILE A 8 -56.71 -22.55 -52.05
N ASN A 9 -56.40 -21.27 -52.03
CA ASN A 9 -57.25 -20.07 -52.03
C ASN A 9 -58.75 -20.17 -51.73
N SER A 10 -59.25 -19.21 -50.94
CA SER A 10 -60.19 -18.20 -51.56
C SER A 10 -60.48 -17.02 -50.63
N ASN A 11 -60.37 -15.87 -51.23
CA ASN A 11 -60.88 -14.56 -50.81
C ASN A 11 -62.37 -14.57 -50.56
N TYR A 12 -62.84 -13.70 -49.66
CA TYR A 12 -64.03 -12.85 -49.99
C TYR A 12 -63.96 -11.50 -49.29
N HIS A 13 -64.29 -10.50 -50.06
CA HIS A 13 -64.31 -9.05 -49.90
C HIS A 13 -65.56 -8.54 -49.14
N MET A 14 -65.30 -7.33 -48.54
CA MET A 14 -66.24 -6.18 -48.49
C MET A 14 -67.35 -6.20 -47.42
N LYS A 15 -67.61 -5.16 -46.71
CA LYS A 15 -67.81 -3.72 -46.98
C LYS A 15 -67.95 -2.91 -45.71
N ASP A 16 -67.47 -1.71 -45.83
CA ASP A 16 -67.87 -0.45 -45.20
C ASP A 16 -69.08 -0.37 -44.27
N SER A 17 -68.94 0.29 -43.09
CA SER A 17 -69.40 1.67 -42.93
C SER A 17 -69.44 2.18 -41.48
N ILE A 18 -68.97 3.40 -41.37
CA ILE A 18 -69.46 4.52 -40.54
C ILE A 18 -69.18 4.60 -39.05
N LEU A 19 -68.26 5.54 -38.79
CA LEU A 19 -68.28 6.63 -37.76
C LEU A 19 -69.10 6.42 -36.47
N LYS A 20 -68.39 6.43 -35.33
CA LYS A 20 -68.64 7.51 -34.38
C LYS A 20 -67.45 7.58 -33.35
N SER A 21 -66.95 8.78 -33.32
CA SER A 21 -66.05 9.37 -32.32
C SER A 21 -66.41 8.98 -30.87
N MET A 22 -65.43 8.45 -30.16
CA MET A 22 -65.34 8.60 -28.70
C MET A 22 -63.87 8.78 -28.32
N CYS A 23 -63.53 10.04 -28.02
CA CYS A 23 -62.30 10.39 -27.34
C CYS A 23 -62.25 9.69 -25.96
N LEU A 24 -61.46 8.66 -25.83
CA LEU A 24 -61.01 8.18 -24.53
C LEU A 24 -59.60 8.72 -24.30
N PHE A 25 -59.51 9.68 -23.38
CA PHE A 25 -58.26 10.14 -22.78
C PHE A 25 -57.56 8.94 -22.14
N GLY A 26 -56.64 8.34 -22.84
CA GLY A 26 -55.63 7.47 -22.27
C GLY A 26 -54.61 8.34 -21.54
N ALA A 27 -54.83 8.56 -20.27
CA ALA A 27 -53.77 9.06 -19.38
C ALA A 27 -52.70 7.99 -19.31
N ALA A 28 -51.64 8.15 -20.11
CA ALA A 28 -50.38 7.43 -19.89
C ALA A 28 -49.83 7.88 -18.55
N LEU A 29 -50.04 7.07 -17.52
CA LEU A 29 -49.27 7.17 -16.28
C LEU A 29 -47.80 6.90 -16.65
N VAL A 30 -47.05 7.95 -16.91
CA VAL A 30 -45.60 7.92 -16.82
C VAL A 30 -45.31 7.73 -15.32
N ILE A 31 -45.15 6.50 -14.89
CA ILE A 31 -44.53 6.21 -13.64
C ILE A 31 -43.08 6.69 -13.80
N ALA A 32 -42.84 7.96 -13.50
CA ALA A 32 -41.51 8.43 -13.22
C ALA A 32 -41.04 7.62 -12.02
N SER A 33 -40.24 6.60 -12.25
CA SER A 33 -39.42 5.98 -11.24
C SER A 33 -38.46 7.07 -10.76
N CYS A 34 -38.90 7.89 -9.82
CA CYS A 34 -38.01 8.62 -8.96
C CYS A 34 -37.28 7.57 -8.12
N GLY A 35 -36.24 6.98 -8.69
CA GLY A 35 -35.18 6.41 -7.87
C GLY A 35 -34.73 7.56 -6.98
N ASN A 36 -34.93 7.45 -5.67
CA ASN A 36 -34.33 8.33 -4.70
C ASN A 36 -32.82 8.30 -4.99
N GLN A 37 -32.30 9.30 -5.68
CA GLN A 37 -30.87 9.54 -5.70
C GLN A 37 -30.52 9.88 -4.26
N ILE A 38 -29.78 9.00 -3.61
CA ILE A 38 -29.19 9.29 -2.30
C ILE A 38 -28.35 10.54 -2.51
N GLU A 39 -28.77 11.65 -1.93
CA GLU A 39 -28.02 12.90 -1.99
C GLU A 39 -26.71 12.71 -1.23
N LEU A 40 -25.59 12.87 -1.92
CA LEU A 40 -24.27 12.72 -1.32
C LEU A 40 -23.98 13.92 -0.39
N PRO A 41 -23.46 13.70 0.81
CA PRO A 41 -23.11 14.80 1.71
C PRO A 41 -22.10 15.74 1.06
N SER A 42 -22.06 17.00 1.51
CA SER A 42 -21.06 17.96 1.04
C SER A 42 -19.67 17.55 1.51
N GLY A 43 -18.68 17.62 0.62
CA GLY A 43 -17.28 17.41 0.99
C GLY A 43 -16.78 18.51 1.92
N ASP A 44 -15.81 18.17 2.76
CA ASP A 44 -15.08 19.14 3.58
C ASP A 44 -14.28 20.09 2.68
N LYS A 45 -14.17 21.35 3.08
CA LYS A 45 -13.57 22.42 2.26
C LYS A 45 -12.15 22.10 1.77
N ASP A 46 -11.37 21.36 2.56
CA ASP A 46 -9.98 20.96 2.30
C ASP A 46 -9.84 19.47 1.98
N ASN A 47 -10.96 18.79 1.66
CA ASN A 47 -11.00 17.33 1.49
C ASN A 47 -10.44 16.57 2.70
N GLY A 48 -10.59 17.09 3.91
CA GLY A 48 -10.05 16.48 5.13
C GLY A 48 -8.52 16.34 5.12
N GLY A 49 -7.82 17.18 4.36
CA GLY A 49 -6.37 17.19 4.17
C GLY A 49 -5.86 16.28 3.04
N LEU A 50 -6.74 15.65 2.27
CA LEU A 50 -6.34 14.74 1.19
C LEU A 50 -6.26 15.42 -0.18
N PHE A 51 -5.34 14.92 -1.01
CA PHE A 51 -5.23 15.21 -2.43
C PHE A 51 -5.87 14.08 -3.23
N LEU A 52 -6.74 14.42 -4.17
CA LEU A 52 -7.56 13.48 -4.95
C LEU A 52 -7.58 13.88 -6.43
N PRO A 53 -7.92 12.97 -7.34
CA PRO A 53 -8.24 13.31 -8.72
C PRO A 53 -9.40 14.30 -8.80
N GLU A 54 -9.42 15.11 -9.84
CA GLU A 54 -10.45 16.12 -10.01
C GLU A 54 -11.86 15.50 -10.09
N GLY A 55 -12.81 16.13 -9.40
CA GLY A 55 -14.20 15.66 -9.27
C GLY A 55 -14.46 14.77 -8.07
N PHE A 56 -13.41 14.36 -7.34
CA PHE A 56 -13.58 13.69 -6.07
C PHE A 56 -13.61 14.69 -4.91
N GLU A 57 -14.42 14.39 -3.91
CA GLU A 57 -14.53 15.13 -2.65
C GLU A 57 -14.50 14.16 -1.48
N THR A 58 -14.04 14.62 -0.32
CA THR A 58 -14.10 13.84 0.92
C THR A 58 -14.85 14.55 2.02
N VAL A 59 -15.46 13.75 2.88
CA VAL A 59 -15.92 14.19 4.20
C VAL A 59 -15.21 13.35 5.27
N VAL A 60 -14.80 14.00 6.35
CA VAL A 60 -14.23 13.32 7.51
C VAL A 60 -15.38 12.77 8.35
N VAL A 61 -15.53 11.45 8.34
CA VAL A 61 -16.59 10.74 9.07
C VAL A 61 -16.38 10.85 10.58
N VAL A 62 -15.14 10.70 11.00
CA VAL A 62 -14.68 10.88 12.38
C VAL A 62 -13.21 11.28 12.38
N ASP A 63 -12.84 12.26 13.22
CA ASP A 63 -11.46 12.77 13.29
C ASP A 63 -10.51 11.84 14.05
N SER A 64 -11.03 11.09 15.03
CA SER A 64 -10.24 10.17 15.82
C SER A 64 -11.10 9.13 16.51
N LEU A 65 -10.51 7.95 16.75
CA LEU A 65 -11.12 6.89 17.55
C LEU A 65 -10.18 6.43 18.64
N ALA A 66 -10.70 6.26 19.84
CA ALA A 66 -9.97 5.64 20.93
C ALA A 66 -9.52 4.22 20.51
N GLY A 67 -8.25 3.89 20.73
CA GLY A 67 -7.68 2.59 20.37
C GLY A 67 -7.16 2.47 18.94
N ARG A 68 -7.20 3.53 18.16
CA ARG A 68 -6.71 3.58 16.76
C ARG A 68 -7.43 2.59 15.83
N ALA A 69 -7.71 2.98 14.61
CA ALA A 69 -8.36 2.11 13.64
C ALA A 69 -7.36 1.14 12.97
N ARG A 70 -7.87 0.02 12.52
CA ARG A 70 -7.17 -0.91 11.61
C ARG A 70 -8.01 -1.07 10.34
N HIS A 71 -8.71 -2.18 10.20
CA HIS A 71 -9.59 -2.40 9.06
C HIS A 71 -11.01 -1.95 9.36
N ILE A 72 -11.74 -1.64 8.30
CA ILE A 72 -13.11 -1.14 8.36
C ILE A 72 -14.02 -1.96 7.44
N ALA A 73 -15.30 -1.99 7.74
CA ALA A 73 -16.35 -2.50 6.86
C ALA A 73 -17.57 -1.59 6.95
N VAL A 74 -18.28 -1.42 5.84
CA VAL A 74 -19.51 -0.63 5.77
C VAL A 74 -20.67 -1.54 5.43
N ASN A 75 -21.75 -1.47 6.20
CA ASN A 75 -22.96 -2.26 6.02
C ASN A 75 -23.89 -1.62 4.98
N ASP A 76 -24.84 -2.39 4.47
CA ASP A 76 -25.80 -1.95 3.45
C ASP A 76 -26.68 -0.75 3.89
N ASN A 77 -26.80 -0.52 5.21
CA ASN A 77 -27.50 0.63 5.76
C ASN A 77 -26.59 1.83 6.06
N GLY A 78 -25.31 1.77 5.70
CA GLY A 78 -24.33 2.84 5.93
C GLY A 78 -23.59 2.77 7.27
N ASP A 79 -23.95 1.89 8.20
CA ASP A 79 -23.22 1.70 9.45
C ASP A 79 -21.79 1.24 9.18
N ILE A 80 -20.82 1.82 9.88
CA ILE A 80 -19.40 1.53 9.72
C ILE A 80 -18.91 0.74 10.92
N TYR A 81 -18.23 -0.37 10.67
CA TYR A 81 -17.57 -1.17 11.69
C TYR A 81 -16.07 -1.03 11.56
N VAL A 82 -15.41 -0.83 12.69
CA VAL A 82 -13.96 -0.56 12.76
C VAL A 82 -13.32 -1.55 13.71
N LYS A 83 -12.28 -2.25 13.25
CA LYS A 83 -11.38 -3.01 14.11
C LYS A 83 -10.37 -2.04 14.73
N THR A 84 -10.25 -2.07 16.07
CA THR A 84 -9.27 -1.22 16.78
C THR A 84 -7.99 -1.99 17.10
N ARG A 85 -6.88 -1.26 17.24
CA ARG A 85 -5.55 -1.81 17.49
C ARG A 85 -5.24 -1.97 18.98
N LEU A 86 -5.45 -0.90 19.76
CA LEU A 86 -4.88 -0.78 21.11
C LEU A 86 -5.86 -1.10 22.24
N VAL A 87 -7.13 -1.29 21.95
CA VAL A 87 -8.13 -1.65 22.96
C VAL A 87 -8.07 -3.14 23.23
N LYS A 88 -7.79 -3.53 24.47
CA LYS A 88 -7.65 -4.95 24.87
C LYS A 88 -8.98 -5.67 24.97
N GLU A 89 -10.05 -4.98 25.33
CA GLU A 89 -11.42 -5.50 25.44
C GLU A 89 -12.35 -4.69 24.55
N ALA A 90 -13.42 -5.31 24.04
CA ALA A 90 -14.35 -4.68 23.11
C ALA A 90 -13.60 -3.99 21.94
N GLY A 91 -12.74 -4.74 21.25
CA GLY A 91 -11.84 -4.23 20.22
C GLY A 91 -12.49 -3.81 18.91
N ASN A 92 -13.81 -3.61 18.87
CA ASN A 92 -14.57 -3.12 17.73
C ASN A 92 -15.29 -1.81 18.06
N VAL A 93 -15.43 -0.94 17.07
CA VAL A 93 -16.25 0.29 17.14
C VAL A 93 -17.28 0.25 16.03
N ALA A 94 -18.50 0.66 16.33
CA ALA A 94 -19.57 0.86 15.37
C ALA A 94 -19.92 2.36 15.29
N LEU A 95 -20.05 2.87 14.07
CA LEU A 95 -20.32 4.26 13.77
C LEU A 95 -21.61 4.36 12.95
N ARG A 96 -22.43 5.37 13.21
CA ARG A 96 -23.62 5.70 12.41
C ARG A 96 -23.68 7.20 12.21
N ASP A 97 -23.96 7.58 11.00
CA ASP A 97 -24.39 8.89 10.56
C ASP A 97 -25.93 8.87 10.56
N SER A 98 -26.58 9.52 11.54
CA SER A 98 -28.04 9.43 11.71
C SER A 98 -28.80 10.56 11.03
N ASP A 99 -28.13 11.64 10.63
CA ASP A 99 -28.72 12.80 9.95
C ASP A 99 -28.27 12.96 8.49
N ASN A 100 -27.43 12.03 8.00
CA ASN A 100 -26.91 11.96 6.63
C ASN A 100 -26.03 13.16 6.22
N ASP A 101 -25.34 13.78 7.15
CA ASP A 101 -24.38 14.85 6.87
C ASP A 101 -22.99 14.32 6.45
N GLY A 102 -22.79 13.01 6.52
CA GLY A 102 -21.55 12.30 6.19
C GLY A 102 -20.64 12.06 7.38
N LYS A 103 -21.02 12.53 8.57
CA LYS A 103 -20.25 12.41 9.82
C LYS A 103 -20.95 11.46 10.79
N ALA A 104 -20.16 10.71 11.54
CA ALA A 104 -20.72 9.81 12.54
C ALA A 104 -21.07 10.58 13.82
N ASP A 105 -22.34 10.64 14.17
CA ASP A 105 -22.87 11.22 15.39
C ASP A 105 -23.16 10.16 16.47
N VAL A 106 -23.21 8.88 16.10
CA VAL A 106 -23.33 7.77 17.05
C VAL A 106 -22.08 6.88 16.97
N ILE A 107 -21.35 6.83 18.08
CA ILE A 107 -20.12 6.02 18.23
C ILE A 107 -20.30 5.07 19.40
N LYS A 108 -20.15 3.76 19.16
CA LYS A 108 -20.27 2.72 20.19
C LYS A 108 -19.18 1.68 20.09
N THR A 109 -18.58 1.32 21.22
CA THR A 109 -17.65 0.17 21.32
C THR A 109 -18.42 -1.11 21.60
N PHE A 110 -17.91 -2.22 21.06
CA PHE A 110 -18.49 -3.55 21.30
C PHE A 110 -17.45 -4.66 21.07
N GLY A 111 -17.79 -5.85 21.52
CA GLY A 111 -17.00 -7.06 21.35
C GLY A 111 -16.83 -7.79 22.67
N ASP A 112 -17.34 -9.02 22.75
CA ASP A 112 -17.17 -9.89 23.91
C ASP A 112 -16.00 -10.86 23.64
N TYR A 113 -14.78 -10.31 23.57
CA TYR A 113 -13.56 -11.06 23.37
C TYR A 113 -12.34 -10.27 23.86
N LYS A 114 -11.24 -10.97 24.13
CA LYS A 114 -9.96 -10.33 24.40
C LYS A 114 -9.27 -10.00 23.07
N ASN A 115 -9.05 -8.71 22.83
CA ASN A 115 -8.30 -8.25 21.68
C ASN A 115 -6.80 -8.37 22.00
N LEU A 116 -6.26 -9.57 21.83
CA LEU A 116 -4.85 -9.87 22.08
C LEU A 116 -4.02 -9.57 20.85
N GLY A 117 -2.86 -8.96 21.08
CA GLY A 117 -1.91 -8.58 20.03
C GLY A 117 -2.28 -7.31 19.28
N ASP A 118 -1.31 -6.80 18.52
CA ASP A 118 -1.41 -5.52 17.80
C ASP A 118 -1.87 -5.66 16.33
N TYR A 119 -2.01 -6.90 15.83
CA TYR A 119 -2.14 -7.20 14.41
C TYR A 119 -3.50 -7.79 13.99
N GLY A 120 -4.53 -7.60 14.78
CA GLY A 120 -5.89 -7.92 14.35
C GLY A 120 -6.28 -7.13 13.10
N THR A 121 -6.56 -7.79 11.98
CA THR A 121 -6.56 -7.16 10.66
C THR A 121 -7.81 -7.36 9.84
N ALA A 122 -8.63 -8.35 10.14
CA ALA A 122 -9.87 -8.53 9.39
C ALA A 122 -10.97 -7.58 9.86
N MET A 123 -11.72 -7.04 8.92
CA MET A 123 -13.03 -6.44 9.13
C MET A 123 -13.76 -6.53 7.79
N ARG A 124 -14.66 -7.49 7.65
CA ARG A 124 -15.42 -7.74 6.41
C ARG A 124 -16.85 -8.15 6.74
N ILE A 125 -17.78 -7.73 5.90
CA ILE A 125 -19.17 -8.21 5.95
C ILE A 125 -19.36 -9.23 4.85
N HIS A 126 -19.90 -10.40 5.21
CA HIS A 126 -20.21 -11.47 4.27
C HIS A 126 -21.44 -12.23 4.71
N ASN A 127 -22.44 -12.39 3.83
CA ASN A 127 -23.68 -13.13 4.07
C ASN A 127 -24.39 -12.76 5.39
N GLY A 128 -24.44 -11.46 5.72
CA GLY A 128 -25.11 -10.97 6.93
C GLY A 128 -24.32 -11.18 8.24
N TYR A 129 -23.04 -11.51 8.13
CA TYR A 129 -22.12 -11.59 9.26
C TYR A 129 -20.98 -10.57 9.14
N LEU A 130 -20.59 -10.03 10.28
CA LEU A 130 -19.39 -9.21 10.44
C LEU A 130 -18.24 -10.10 10.93
N TYR A 131 -17.26 -10.30 10.06
CA TYR A 131 -16.01 -11.03 10.36
C TYR A 131 -14.91 -10.07 10.78
N PHE A 132 -14.13 -10.46 11.79
CA PHE A 132 -12.97 -9.71 12.27
C PHE A 132 -11.96 -10.64 12.94
N SER A 133 -10.71 -10.20 13.08
CA SER A 133 -9.67 -11.04 13.68
C SER A 133 -8.89 -10.33 14.80
N THR A 134 -8.36 -11.14 15.71
CA THR A 134 -7.15 -10.87 16.49
C THR A 134 -5.94 -11.43 15.75
N GLU A 135 -4.78 -11.55 16.41
CA GLU A 135 -3.60 -12.20 15.79
C GLU A 135 -3.81 -13.69 15.54
N LEU A 136 -4.55 -14.36 16.42
CA LEU A 136 -4.67 -15.82 16.39
C LEU A 136 -6.08 -16.32 16.09
N VAL A 137 -7.11 -15.48 16.19
CA VAL A 137 -8.50 -15.94 16.10
C VAL A 137 -9.30 -15.06 15.16
N ILE A 138 -10.05 -15.71 14.28
CA ILE A 138 -11.06 -15.08 13.44
C ILE A 138 -12.42 -15.32 14.08
N TYR A 139 -13.15 -14.24 14.30
CA TYR A 139 -14.48 -14.21 14.89
C TYR A 139 -15.50 -13.71 13.88
N ARG A 140 -16.79 -13.95 14.17
CA ARG A 140 -17.88 -13.25 13.52
C ARG A 140 -19.05 -12.99 14.45
N TYR A 141 -19.81 -11.94 14.14
CA TYR A 141 -21.15 -11.68 14.66
C TYR A 141 -22.18 -11.77 13.54
N LYS A 142 -23.35 -12.33 13.82
CA LYS A 142 -24.50 -12.17 12.93
C LYS A 142 -25.02 -10.74 13.08
N LEU A 143 -25.10 -10.01 11.98
CA LEU A 143 -25.66 -8.66 11.96
C LEU A 143 -27.18 -8.71 12.11
N THR A 144 -27.72 -7.84 12.95
CA THR A 144 -29.17 -7.70 13.17
C THR A 144 -29.65 -6.49 12.37
N PRO A 145 -30.58 -6.65 11.39
CA PRO A 145 -31.08 -5.53 10.60
C PRO A 145 -31.55 -4.35 11.45
N GLY A 146 -31.10 -3.14 11.13
CA GLY A 146 -31.45 -1.90 11.83
C GLY A 146 -30.74 -1.66 13.16
N LYS A 147 -30.01 -2.64 13.71
CA LYS A 147 -29.22 -2.48 14.94
C LYS A 147 -27.80 -2.07 14.60
N LEU A 148 -27.29 -1.05 15.29
CA LEU A 148 -25.91 -0.60 15.13
C LEU A 148 -24.92 -1.62 15.69
N ILE A 149 -25.22 -2.21 16.85
CA ILE A 149 -24.43 -3.25 17.49
C ILE A 149 -25.08 -4.60 17.24
N PRO A 150 -24.30 -5.63 16.83
CA PRO A 150 -24.81 -6.99 16.75
C PRO A 150 -25.37 -7.47 18.10
N GLU A 151 -26.55 -8.08 18.08
CA GLU A 151 -27.21 -8.63 19.29
C GLU A 151 -26.91 -10.14 19.47
N SER A 152 -26.27 -10.77 18.49
CA SER A 152 -25.89 -12.20 18.55
C SER A 152 -24.68 -12.42 19.45
N SER A 153 -24.54 -13.64 19.96
CA SER A 153 -23.29 -14.09 20.55
C SER A 153 -22.18 -14.14 19.51
N ILE A 154 -20.94 -13.96 19.97
CA ILE A 154 -19.75 -14.11 19.13
C ILE A 154 -19.55 -15.58 18.74
N GLU A 155 -19.18 -15.81 17.50
CA GLU A 155 -18.79 -17.13 17.00
C GLU A 155 -17.29 -17.14 16.68
N VAL A 156 -16.59 -18.20 17.12
CA VAL A 156 -15.20 -18.48 16.70
C VAL A 156 -15.25 -19.21 15.36
N ILE A 157 -14.63 -18.65 14.34
CA ILE A 157 -14.56 -19.23 13.00
C ILE A 157 -13.31 -20.06 12.82
N LEU A 158 -12.17 -19.49 13.17
CA LEU A 158 -10.87 -20.12 13.01
C LEU A 158 -9.95 -19.73 14.17
N THR A 159 -9.26 -20.71 14.73
CA THR A 159 -8.17 -20.51 15.68
C THR A 159 -6.87 -20.97 15.05
N ASP A 160 -5.87 -20.09 15.06
CA ASP A 160 -4.48 -20.45 14.79
C ASP A 160 -3.91 -21.06 16.07
N ASP A 161 -3.77 -22.38 16.09
CA ASP A 161 -3.36 -23.18 17.23
C ASP A 161 -1.86 -23.53 17.22
N HIS A 162 -1.07 -22.90 16.32
CA HIS A 162 0.37 -23.11 16.30
C HIS A 162 1.06 -22.51 17.54
N ALA A 163 2.11 -23.17 17.97
CA ALA A 163 3.03 -22.62 18.96
C ALA A 163 3.92 -21.54 18.32
N HIS A 164 3.46 -20.32 18.33
CA HIS A 164 4.24 -19.18 17.83
C HIS A 164 5.30 -18.74 18.84
N GLY A 165 6.55 -19.15 18.63
CA GLY A 165 7.67 -18.72 19.49
C GLY A 165 8.05 -17.25 19.29
N LEU A 166 8.01 -16.77 18.07
CA LEU A 166 8.15 -15.36 17.68
C LEU A 166 6.95 -15.00 16.81
N HIS A 167 6.22 -13.97 17.20
CA HIS A 167 5.00 -13.52 16.50
C HIS A 167 5.36 -12.63 15.31
N GLU A 168 6.05 -13.17 14.29
CA GLU A 168 6.22 -12.49 13.01
C GLU A 168 5.07 -12.84 12.06
N HIS A 169 4.51 -11.86 11.38
CA HIS A 169 3.52 -11.98 10.29
C HIS A 169 2.21 -12.71 10.66
N ASN A 170 1.71 -12.53 11.87
CA ASN A 170 0.50 -13.18 12.39
C ASN A 170 -0.83 -12.60 11.87
N ALA A 171 -0.79 -11.56 11.05
CA ALA A 171 -2.00 -10.95 10.52
C ALA A 171 -2.93 -12.00 9.86
N LYS A 172 -4.23 -11.90 10.15
CA LYS A 172 -5.27 -12.80 9.64
C LYS A 172 -6.34 -12.01 8.84
N PRO A 173 -5.96 -11.35 7.72
CA PRO A 173 -6.98 -10.83 6.82
C PRO A 173 -7.84 -11.98 6.29
N VAL A 174 -9.08 -11.64 5.92
CA VAL A 174 -10.00 -12.62 5.34
C VAL A 174 -10.62 -12.07 4.07
N THR A 175 -10.87 -12.94 3.10
CA THR A 175 -11.70 -12.63 1.93
C THR A 175 -12.52 -13.87 1.54
N PHE A 176 -13.57 -13.67 0.74
CA PHE A 176 -14.55 -14.68 0.40
C PHE A 176 -14.77 -14.71 -1.12
N ASP A 177 -14.97 -15.89 -1.69
CA ASP A 177 -15.23 -16.04 -3.12
C ASP A 177 -16.72 -16.02 -3.50
N GLY A 178 -17.60 -15.83 -2.52
CA GLY A 178 -19.06 -15.90 -2.73
C GLY A 178 -19.61 -17.30 -3.00
N LYS A 179 -18.74 -18.32 -3.05
CA LYS A 179 -19.12 -19.73 -3.30
C LYS A 179 -19.07 -20.60 -2.03
N GLY A 180 -18.94 -19.94 -0.87
CA GLY A 180 -18.86 -20.58 0.44
C GLY A 180 -17.45 -20.79 0.95
N ASN A 181 -16.42 -20.32 0.26
CA ASN A 181 -15.05 -20.41 0.72
C ASN A 181 -14.57 -19.10 1.35
N MET A 182 -13.75 -19.25 2.38
CA MET A 182 -12.99 -18.21 3.06
C MET A 182 -11.50 -18.47 2.89
N TYR A 183 -10.73 -17.44 2.55
CA TYR A 183 -9.29 -17.51 2.39
C TYR A 183 -8.59 -16.79 3.53
N VAL A 184 -7.59 -17.45 4.14
CA VAL A 184 -6.85 -16.94 5.30
C VAL A 184 -5.36 -17.22 5.13
N PRO A 185 -4.47 -16.23 5.28
CA PRO A 185 -3.03 -16.47 5.28
C PRO A 185 -2.55 -16.96 6.65
N PHE A 186 -1.54 -17.83 6.60
CA PHE A 186 -0.67 -18.15 7.73
C PHE A 186 0.73 -17.67 7.37
N GLY A 187 1.06 -16.48 7.86
CA GLY A 187 2.32 -15.82 7.54
C GLY A 187 3.52 -16.54 8.13
N ALA A 188 4.68 -16.31 7.54
CA ALA A 188 5.91 -16.97 7.95
C ALA A 188 6.43 -16.46 9.30
N PRO A 189 6.78 -17.32 10.27
CA PRO A 189 7.37 -16.92 11.56
C PRO A 189 8.87 -16.56 11.43
N SER A 190 9.32 -16.19 10.25
CA SER A 190 10.71 -15.87 9.94
C SER A 190 10.79 -14.86 8.78
N ASN A 191 11.88 -14.09 8.74
CA ASN A 191 12.16 -13.16 7.66
C ASN A 191 12.45 -13.87 6.32
N ALA A 192 13.32 -14.89 6.34
CA ALA A 192 13.81 -15.59 5.15
C ALA A 192 14.17 -17.07 5.38
N CYS A 193 13.55 -17.73 6.38
CA CYS A 193 13.81 -19.13 6.74
C CYS A 193 15.29 -19.45 6.95
N GLN A 194 16.01 -18.54 7.62
CA GLN A 194 17.42 -18.70 7.97
C GLN A 194 17.59 -19.69 9.12
N GLU A 195 18.74 -20.38 9.22
CA GLU A 195 19.11 -21.18 10.39
C GLU A 195 19.06 -20.35 11.68
N MET A 196 19.55 -19.12 11.62
CA MET A 196 19.42 -18.12 12.68
C MET A 196 18.69 -16.89 12.10
N ASN A 197 17.42 -16.72 12.48
CA ASN A 197 16.58 -15.66 11.92
C ASN A 197 17.19 -14.27 12.12
N ARG A 198 17.28 -13.49 11.03
CA ARG A 198 17.81 -12.12 10.98
C ARG A 198 19.26 -11.93 11.44
N ILE A 199 20.06 -12.98 11.47
CA ILE A 199 21.49 -12.90 11.77
C ILE A 199 22.29 -12.69 10.46
N PRO A 200 23.25 -11.74 10.45
CA PRO A 200 24.09 -11.50 9.27
C PRO A 200 24.84 -12.76 8.80
N GLY A 201 24.77 -13.03 7.50
CA GLY A 201 25.45 -14.17 6.86
C GLY A 201 24.87 -15.54 7.20
N SER A 202 23.79 -15.64 7.98
CA SER A 202 23.16 -16.94 8.27
C SER A 202 22.51 -17.52 7.04
N PRO A 203 22.85 -18.78 6.64
CA PRO A 203 22.25 -19.41 5.46
C PRO A 203 20.77 -19.73 5.66
N GLY A 204 20.08 -19.96 4.56
CA GLY A 204 18.71 -20.48 4.55
C GLY A 204 18.66 -21.99 4.74
N ILE A 205 17.57 -22.46 5.34
CA ILE A 205 17.28 -23.90 5.47
C ILE A 205 16.62 -24.36 4.16
N ASP A 206 17.20 -25.37 3.50
CA ASP A 206 16.71 -25.91 2.23
C ASP A 206 16.56 -27.43 2.29
N PRO A 207 15.35 -28.00 2.18
CA PRO A 207 14.07 -27.30 2.03
C PRO A 207 13.64 -26.58 3.30
N CYS A 208 12.93 -25.44 3.14
CA CYS A 208 12.42 -24.66 4.27
C CYS A 208 11.25 -25.40 4.95
N PRO A 209 11.40 -25.85 6.22
CA PRO A 209 10.35 -26.60 6.90
C PRO A 209 9.11 -25.74 7.24
N LEU A 210 9.28 -24.41 7.33
CA LEU A 210 8.19 -23.49 7.62
C LEU A 210 7.12 -23.47 6.52
N LEU A 211 7.45 -23.91 5.31
CA LEU A 211 6.49 -23.99 4.21
C LEU A 211 5.47 -25.14 4.38
N GLU A 212 5.63 -26.01 5.35
CA GLU A 212 4.66 -27.06 5.61
C GLU A 212 3.32 -26.47 6.10
N ASP A 213 3.38 -25.53 7.04
CA ASP A 213 2.22 -24.98 7.73
C ASP A 213 2.16 -23.44 7.78
N HIS A 214 3.18 -22.75 7.22
CA HIS A 214 3.28 -21.30 7.17
C HIS A 214 3.68 -20.80 5.76
N GLY A 215 3.75 -19.47 5.62
CA GLY A 215 4.18 -18.86 4.35
C GLY A 215 3.22 -19.15 3.21
N GLY A 216 1.91 -19.17 3.47
CA GLY A 216 0.89 -19.50 2.47
C GLY A 216 -0.51 -19.03 2.82
N ILE A 217 -1.47 -19.43 1.99
CA ILE A 217 -2.89 -19.16 2.15
C ILE A 217 -3.64 -20.50 2.18
N TRP A 218 -4.59 -20.61 3.11
CA TRP A 218 -5.49 -21.76 3.23
C TRP A 218 -6.92 -21.35 2.90
N ARG A 219 -7.64 -22.28 2.27
CA ARG A 219 -9.07 -22.17 1.95
C ARG A 219 -9.87 -22.97 2.97
N PHE A 220 -10.88 -22.33 3.57
CA PHE A 220 -11.78 -22.88 4.58
C PHE A 220 -13.23 -22.80 4.14
N ASP A 221 -14.11 -23.58 4.77
CA ASP A 221 -15.54 -23.37 4.66
C ASP A 221 -15.96 -22.13 5.47
N ALA A 222 -16.50 -21.12 4.81
CA ALA A 222 -16.94 -19.88 5.44
C ALA A 222 -18.09 -20.05 6.43
N ASN A 223 -18.85 -21.16 6.36
CA ASN A 223 -20.02 -21.44 7.21
C ASN A 223 -19.67 -22.28 8.43
N LYS A 224 -18.52 -22.98 8.43
CA LYS A 224 -18.09 -23.84 9.53
C LYS A 224 -17.45 -23.00 10.64
N ILE A 225 -17.87 -23.26 11.89
CA ILE A 225 -17.30 -22.64 13.09
C ILE A 225 -16.25 -23.54 13.75
N ASN A 226 -15.44 -22.99 14.66
CA ASN A 226 -14.44 -23.70 15.45
C ASN A 226 -13.43 -24.49 14.61
N GLN A 227 -13.00 -23.92 13.49
CA GLN A 227 -11.97 -24.51 12.64
C GLN A 227 -10.56 -24.23 13.19
N THR A 228 -9.63 -25.10 12.86
CA THR A 228 -8.18 -24.89 12.96
C THR A 228 -7.57 -24.98 11.57
N GLN A 229 -6.26 -24.72 11.43
CA GLN A 229 -5.61 -24.82 10.12
C GLN A 229 -5.80 -26.19 9.45
N LYS A 230 -5.90 -27.27 10.24
CA LYS A 230 -6.08 -28.64 9.75
C LYS A 230 -7.42 -28.87 9.05
N ASP A 231 -8.41 -28.03 9.30
CA ASP A 231 -9.71 -28.06 8.63
C ASP A 231 -9.68 -27.38 7.25
N GLY A 232 -8.62 -26.62 6.96
CA GLY A 232 -8.43 -25.91 5.69
C GLY A 232 -7.63 -26.73 4.69
N VAL A 233 -7.72 -26.32 3.43
CA VAL A 233 -6.90 -26.83 2.32
C VAL A 233 -5.87 -25.77 1.96
N LYS A 234 -4.58 -26.13 1.91
CA LYS A 234 -3.52 -25.25 1.48
C LYS A 234 -3.75 -24.85 0.02
N PHE A 235 -4.00 -23.58 -0.20
CA PHE A 235 -4.39 -23.04 -1.49
C PHE A 235 -3.19 -22.50 -2.27
N ALA A 236 -2.24 -21.84 -1.56
CA ALA A 236 -1.03 -21.28 -2.16
C ALA A 236 0.11 -21.29 -1.15
N THR A 237 1.35 -21.22 -1.63
CA THR A 237 2.58 -21.24 -0.82
C THR A 237 3.57 -20.17 -1.29
N GLY A 238 4.72 -20.04 -0.58
CA GLY A 238 5.75 -19.09 -0.94
C GLY A 238 5.38 -17.62 -0.66
N LEU A 239 4.45 -17.39 0.28
CA LEU A 239 3.88 -16.09 0.62
C LEU A 239 4.27 -15.68 2.04
N ARG A 240 5.28 -14.82 2.21
CA ARG A 240 5.86 -14.44 3.50
C ARG A 240 4.86 -13.80 4.47
N SER A 241 4.23 -12.71 4.04
CA SER A 241 3.35 -11.89 4.88
C SER A 241 2.28 -11.22 4.03
N ILE A 242 1.03 -11.50 4.33
CA ILE A 242 -0.12 -10.96 3.61
C ILE A 242 -1.05 -10.23 4.59
N LEU A 243 -1.25 -8.93 4.34
CA LEU A 243 -2.30 -8.12 4.95
C LEU A 243 -3.30 -7.66 3.88
N ALA A 244 -2.79 -7.25 2.72
CA ALA A 244 -3.59 -6.82 1.58
C ALA A 244 -4.04 -8.03 0.76
N MET A 245 -5.32 -8.38 0.88
CA MET A 245 -5.93 -9.53 0.22
C MET A 245 -7.37 -9.23 -0.19
N GLY A 246 -7.72 -9.54 -1.43
CA GLY A 246 -9.05 -9.31 -1.97
C GLY A 246 -9.44 -10.33 -3.03
N TRP A 247 -10.72 -10.70 -3.06
CA TRP A 247 -11.32 -11.48 -4.14
C TRP A 247 -11.86 -10.55 -5.20
N ASN A 248 -11.48 -10.76 -6.45
CA ASN A 248 -12.06 -10.04 -7.57
C ASN A 248 -13.22 -10.84 -8.18
N SER A 249 -14.44 -10.40 -7.95
CA SER A 249 -15.64 -11.07 -8.47
C SER A 249 -15.79 -10.95 -9.99
N ALA A 250 -15.07 -10.02 -10.64
CA ALA A 250 -15.15 -9.82 -12.08
C ALA A 250 -14.41 -10.90 -12.88
N ASP A 251 -13.40 -11.54 -12.30
CA ASP A 251 -12.62 -12.61 -12.92
C ASP A 251 -12.48 -13.85 -12.04
N GLU A 252 -13.14 -13.85 -10.87
CA GLU A 252 -13.19 -14.96 -9.92
C GLU A 252 -11.80 -15.46 -9.47
N ASN A 253 -10.88 -14.53 -9.18
CA ASN A 253 -9.55 -14.84 -8.67
C ASN A 253 -9.26 -14.14 -7.34
N LEU A 254 -8.38 -14.77 -6.57
CA LEU A 254 -7.79 -14.21 -5.37
C LEU A 254 -6.58 -13.35 -5.76
N TYR A 255 -6.46 -12.19 -5.14
CA TYR A 255 -5.33 -11.28 -5.30
C TYR A 255 -4.74 -10.90 -3.94
N VAL A 256 -3.43 -10.74 -3.90
CA VAL A 256 -2.70 -10.32 -2.72
C VAL A 256 -1.63 -9.30 -3.08
N VAL A 257 -1.25 -8.46 -2.11
CA VAL A 257 0.03 -7.74 -2.18
C VAL A 257 0.90 -8.22 -1.03
N MET A 258 1.94 -8.96 -1.36
CA MET A 258 2.83 -9.58 -0.39
C MET A 258 3.88 -8.57 0.08
N HIS A 259 4.06 -8.46 1.40
CA HIS A 259 5.18 -7.71 1.97
C HIS A 259 6.51 -8.40 1.67
N GLY A 260 7.44 -7.69 1.08
CA GLY A 260 8.81 -8.12 0.87
C GLY A 260 9.54 -8.43 2.19
N ARG A 261 10.64 -9.15 2.10
CA ARG A 261 11.50 -9.41 3.26
C ARG A 261 12.24 -8.13 3.70
N ASP A 262 12.69 -8.10 4.93
CA ASP A 262 13.40 -6.96 5.50
C ASP A 262 14.92 -7.16 5.49
N ASP A 263 15.66 -6.07 5.75
CA ASP A 263 17.05 -6.08 6.21
C ASP A 263 18.09 -6.63 5.20
N LEU A 264 17.89 -6.52 3.89
CA LEU A 264 18.85 -7.03 2.90
C LEU A 264 20.28 -6.55 3.20
N ARG A 265 20.50 -5.23 3.34
CA ARG A 265 21.82 -4.66 3.64
C ARG A 265 22.35 -5.05 5.02
N ARG A 266 21.49 -5.07 6.04
CA ARG A 266 21.92 -5.40 7.40
C ARG A 266 22.40 -6.84 7.52
N ILE A 267 21.75 -7.75 6.79
CA ILE A 267 22.05 -9.19 6.85
C ILE A 267 23.12 -9.57 5.83
N TRP A 268 23.16 -8.92 4.66
CA TRP A 268 24.07 -9.19 3.55
C TRP A 268 24.78 -7.93 3.07
N PRO A 269 25.64 -7.31 3.91
CA PRO A 269 26.26 -6.02 3.62
C PRO A 269 27.21 -6.03 2.41
N GLU A 270 27.79 -7.19 2.07
CA GLU A 270 28.70 -7.33 0.93
C GLU A 270 27.94 -7.39 -0.42
N THR A 271 26.65 -7.78 -0.38
CA THR A 271 25.84 -7.97 -1.59
C THR A 271 24.98 -6.74 -1.90
N PHE A 272 24.42 -6.10 -0.86
CA PHE A 272 23.43 -5.03 -1.05
C PHE A 272 23.91 -3.70 -0.49
N SER A 273 23.81 -2.66 -1.31
CA SER A 273 23.96 -1.28 -0.86
C SER A 273 22.78 -0.85 0.02
N PRO A 274 22.93 0.22 0.84
CA PRO A 274 21.81 0.81 1.58
C PRO A 274 20.64 1.19 0.68
N TRP A 275 20.94 1.68 -0.53
CA TRP A 275 19.97 2.05 -1.55
C TRP A 275 19.13 0.86 -2.01
N GLN A 276 19.77 -0.22 -2.38
CA GLN A 276 19.07 -1.46 -2.73
C GLN A 276 18.20 -1.97 -1.58
N SER A 277 18.74 -1.97 -0.36
CA SER A 277 17.98 -2.41 0.82
C SER A 277 16.75 -1.53 1.12
N ALA A 278 16.78 -0.24 0.76
CA ALA A 278 15.65 0.66 0.94
C ALA A 278 14.53 0.47 -0.08
N LEU A 279 14.82 -0.18 -1.21
CA LEU A 279 13.89 -0.33 -2.33
C LEU A 279 13.51 -1.78 -2.62
N LEU A 280 14.32 -2.73 -2.18
CA LEU A 280 14.17 -4.16 -2.41
C LEU A 280 13.90 -4.91 -1.11
N PRO A 281 13.24 -6.05 -1.23
CA PRO A 281 12.51 -6.55 -2.41
C PRO A 281 11.22 -5.77 -2.68
N ALA A 282 10.64 -5.98 -3.86
CA ALA A 282 9.32 -5.46 -4.18
C ALA A 282 8.25 -5.93 -3.20
N GLU A 283 7.24 -5.07 -3.00
CA GLU A 283 5.92 -5.52 -2.56
C GLU A 283 5.22 -6.14 -3.76
N GLU A 284 4.97 -7.44 -3.72
CA GLU A 284 4.55 -8.20 -4.90
C GLU A 284 3.02 -8.26 -5.03
N PHE A 285 2.44 -7.64 -6.04
CA PHE A 285 1.02 -7.77 -6.37
C PHE A 285 0.80 -8.99 -7.24
N LEU A 286 0.20 -10.02 -6.66
CA LEU A 286 0.06 -11.34 -7.24
C LEU A 286 -1.42 -11.71 -7.44
N ARG A 287 -1.70 -12.39 -8.56
CA ARG A 287 -2.93 -13.17 -8.72
C ARG A 287 -2.67 -14.60 -8.27
N ILE A 288 -3.45 -15.08 -7.32
CA ILE A 288 -3.26 -16.37 -6.67
C ILE A 288 -4.31 -17.38 -7.14
N LYS A 289 -3.86 -18.53 -7.57
CA LYS A 289 -4.66 -19.69 -7.94
C LYS A 289 -4.33 -20.87 -7.03
N GLU A 290 -5.18 -21.89 -7.07
CA GLU A 290 -4.87 -23.14 -6.37
C GLU A 290 -3.55 -23.74 -6.89
N GLY A 291 -2.63 -23.99 -5.96
CA GLY A 291 -1.28 -24.48 -6.27
C GLY A 291 -0.24 -23.40 -6.61
N SER A 292 -0.58 -22.10 -6.61
CA SER A 292 0.38 -21.01 -6.80
C SER A 292 1.50 -21.05 -5.77
N ASP A 293 2.74 -20.80 -6.22
CA ASP A 293 3.93 -20.65 -5.37
C ASP A 293 4.65 -19.35 -5.74
N ALA A 294 4.67 -18.39 -4.78
CA ALA A 294 5.31 -17.10 -4.96
C ALA A 294 6.82 -17.11 -4.71
N GLY A 295 7.40 -18.23 -4.24
CA GLY A 295 8.84 -18.45 -4.17
C GLY A 295 9.55 -18.05 -2.88
N TRP A 296 8.87 -17.38 -1.90
CA TRP A 296 9.49 -17.18 -0.60
C TRP A 296 9.75 -18.54 0.08
N PRO A 297 10.85 -18.76 0.79
CA PRO A 297 11.95 -17.84 1.12
C PRO A 297 13.07 -17.80 0.06
N TYR A 298 13.00 -18.67 -0.94
CA TYR A 298 14.11 -18.93 -1.87
C TYR A 298 14.38 -17.77 -2.81
N CYS A 299 13.33 -17.02 -3.15
CA CYS A 299 13.37 -15.99 -4.17
C CYS A 299 12.60 -14.73 -3.74
N TYR A 300 12.98 -13.61 -4.31
CA TYR A 300 12.24 -12.35 -4.21
C TYR A 300 12.16 -11.67 -5.58
N TYR A 301 11.21 -10.77 -5.76
CA TYR A 301 11.11 -9.99 -6.97
C TYR A 301 11.92 -8.69 -6.85
N ASP A 302 12.81 -8.49 -7.80
CA ASP A 302 13.55 -7.25 -7.98
C ASP A 302 12.81 -6.42 -9.04
N GLN A 303 12.12 -5.36 -8.63
CA GLN A 303 11.36 -4.48 -9.53
C GLN A 303 12.26 -3.58 -10.38
N LEU A 304 13.54 -3.41 -10.01
CA LEU A 304 14.49 -2.64 -10.79
C LEU A 304 14.99 -3.44 -12.00
N GLN A 305 15.11 -4.76 -11.83
CA GLN A 305 15.51 -5.70 -12.87
C GLN A 305 14.32 -6.41 -13.53
N GLU A 306 13.09 -6.21 -13.00
CA GLU A 306 11.84 -6.82 -13.46
C GLU A 306 11.87 -8.37 -13.51
N LYS A 307 12.63 -8.97 -12.59
CA LYS A 307 12.77 -10.44 -12.49
C LYS A 307 12.77 -10.94 -11.06
N LYS A 308 12.43 -12.22 -10.87
CA LYS A 308 12.70 -12.91 -9.61
C LYS A 308 14.16 -13.35 -9.56
N VAL A 309 14.82 -13.03 -8.44
CA VAL A 309 16.22 -13.40 -8.19
C VAL A 309 16.33 -14.24 -6.93
N LEU A 310 17.39 -15.04 -6.89
CA LEU A 310 17.69 -15.93 -5.77
C LEU A 310 17.98 -15.10 -4.51
N SER A 311 17.39 -15.48 -3.40
CA SER A 311 17.66 -14.83 -2.11
C SER A 311 19.09 -15.15 -1.64
N PRO A 312 19.80 -14.21 -1.01
CA PRO A 312 21.20 -14.39 -0.64
C PRO A 312 21.40 -15.53 0.36
N GLU A 313 20.44 -15.86 1.19
CA GLU A 313 20.44 -17.01 2.09
C GLU A 313 20.59 -18.35 1.35
N TYR A 314 20.25 -18.37 0.08
CA TYR A 314 20.27 -19.55 -0.80
C TYR A 314 21.32 -19.42 -1.92
N GLY A 315 22.32 -18.55 -1.70
CA GLY A 315 23.43 -18.33 -2.62
C GLY A 315 23.18 -17.29 -3.70
N GLY A 316 22.16 -16.44 -3.54
CA GLY A 316 21.90 -15.32 -4.45
C GLY A 316 22.91 -14.17 -4.27
N ASP A 317 23.22 -13.51 -5.38
CA ASP A 317 24.17 -12.40 -5.50
C ASP A 317 23.48 -11.06 -5.83
N GLY A 318 22.14 -11.04 -5.82
CA GLY A 318 21.32 -9.88 -6.21
C GLY A 318 21.00 -9.82 -7.71
N ASP A 319 21.52 -10.74 -8.53
CA ASP A 319 21.28 -10.78 -9.97
C ASP A 319 20.85 -12.17 -10.49
N SER A 320 21.37 -13.23 -9.90
CA SER A 320 21.17 -14.62 -10.35
C SER A 320 19.72 -15.06 -10.20
N VAL A 321 19.14 -15.60 -11.27
CA VAL A 321 17.77 -16.13 -11.28
C VAL A 321 17.71 -17.52 -10.62
N GLY A 322 18.67 -18.41 -10.91
CA GLY A 322 18.69 -19.76 -10.38
C GLY A 322 17.33 -20.48 -10.56
N ARG A 323 16.80 -21.07 -9.47
CA ARG A 323 15.49 -21.72 -9.45
C ARG A 323 14.29 -20.76 -9.52
N CYS A 324 14.50 -19.44 -9.51
CA CYS A 324 13.42 -18.47 -9.35
C CYS A 324 12.51 -18.35 -10.59
N GLY A 325 12.95 -18.83 -11.75
CA GLY A 325 12.13 -18.85 -12.95
C GLY A 325 10.90 -19.77 -12.91
N GLN A 326 10.80 -20.67 -11.91
CA GLN A 326 9.66 -21.57 -11.74
C GLN A 326 8.51 -20.97 -10.89
N TYR A 327 8.77 -19.89 -10.17
CA TYR A 327 7.78 -19.28 -9.25
C TYR A 327 6.95 -18.19 -9.91
N GLU A 328 5.77 -17.93 -9.34
CA GLU A 328 4.85 -16.92 -9.86
C GLU A 328 5.51 -15.53 -9.95
N LYS A 329 5.43 -14.93 -11.13
CA LYS A 329 5.85 -13.54 -11.33
C LYS A 329 4.71 -12.60 -10.90
N PRO A 330 4.98 -11.51 -10.16
CA PRO A 330 3.95 -10.55 -9.83
C PRO A 330 3.41 -9.83 -11.07
N LEU A 331 2.16 -9.40 -10.99
CA LEU A 331 1.54 -8.51 -11.98
C LEU A 331 2.20 -7.12 -11.94
N ILE A 332 2.52 -6.66 -10.72
CA ILE A 332 3.23 -5.41 -10.45
C ILE A 332 4.15 -5.65 -9.25
N GLY A 333 5.41 -5.22 -9.35
CA GLY A 333 6.32 -5.06 -8.23
C GLY A 333 6.33 -3.61 -7.76
N PHE A 334 5.74 -3.31 -6.60
CA PHE A 334 5.86 -1.99 -6.00
C PHE A 334 7.22 -1.85 -5.29
N PRO A 335 7.72 -0.62 -5.10
CA PRO A 335 8.93 -0.41 -4.30
C PRO A 335 8.83 -1.03 -2.92
N GLY A 336 9.94 -1.58 -2.44
CA GLY A 336 10.01 -2.22 -1.13
C GLY A 336 9.64 -1.30 0.03
N HIS A 337 9.17 -1.90 1.10
CA HIS A 337 8.83 -1.24 2.38
C HIS A 337 7.67 -0.23 2.30
N TRP A 338 6.83 -0.33 1.28
CA TRP A 338 5.60 0.47 1.21
C TRP A 338 4.49 -0.07 2.11
N ALA A 339 4.61 -1.32 2.57
CA ALA A 339 3.70 -1.97 3.50
C ALA A 339 2.23 -1.94 3.04
N PRO A 340 1.86 -2.75 2.05
CA PRO A 340 0.48 -2.87 1.57
C PRO A 340 -0.39 -3.55 2.63
N ASN A 341 -1.35 -2.83 3.19
CA ASN A 341 -2.12 -3.32 4.34
C ASN A 341 -3.59 -3.61 4.06
N ASP A 342 -4.16 -3.14 2.97
CA ASP A 342 -5.47 -3.59 2.48
C ASP A 342 -5.53 -3.55 0.96
N LEU A 343 -6.39 -4.40 0.39
CA LEU A 343 -6.67 -4.52 -1.03
C LEU A 343 -8.17 -4.65 -1.24
N PHE A 344 -8.73 -3.78 -2.10
CA PHE A 344 -10.15 -3.75 -2.37
C PHE A 344 -10.43 -3.56 -3.86
N PHE A 345 -11.23 -4.45 -4.47
CA PHE A 345 -11.71 -4.30 -5.84
C PHE A 345 -13.02 -3.52 -5.88
N TYR A 346 -13.05 -2.44 -6.64
CA TYR A 346 -14.19 -1.54 -6.69
C TYR A 346 -15.29 -2.06 -7.62
N THR A 347 -16.43 -2.39 -7.05
CA THR A 347 -17.61 -2.86 -7.77
C THR A 347 -18.74 -1.84 -7.83
N GLY A 348 -18.56 -0.69 -7.17
CA GLY A 348 -19.55 0.39 -7.12
C GLY A 348 -19.79 1.07 -8.46
N ASN A 349 -20.85 1.88 -8.51
CA ASN A 349 -21.22 2.66 -9.68
C ASN A 349 -21.13 4.18 -9.43
N GLN A 350 -20.67 4.62 -8.26
CA GLN A 350 -20.54 6.04 -7.94
C GLN A 350 -19.35 6.68 -8.67
N PHE A 351 -18.22 5.99 -8.70
CA PHE A 351 -17.00 6.47 -9.36
C PHE A 351 -17.10 6.34 -10.89
N PRO A 352 -16.27 7.07 -11.64
CA PRO A 352 -16.13 6.89 -13.09
C PRO A 352 -15.81 5.45 -13.49
N GLU A 353 -16.16 5.08 -14.72
CA GLU A 353 -15.92 3.72 -15.28
C GLU A 353 -14.44 3.30 -15.20
N HIS A 354 -13.53 4.25 -15.25
CA HIS A 354 -12.08 4.05 -15.05
C HIS A 354 -11.74 3.22 -13.81
N TYR A 355 -12.53 3.40 -12.73
CA TYR A 355 -12.28 2.70 -11.46
C TYR A 355 -13.02 1.37 -11.34
N LYS A 356 -13.89 1.04 -12.29
CA LYS A 356 -14.71 -0.17 -12.23
C LYS A 356 -13.84 -1.43 -12.31
N ASN A 357 -14.05 -2.34 -11.37
CA ASN A 357 -13.31 -3.61 -11.23
C ASN A 357 -11.78 -3.45 -11.07
N GLY A 358 -11.28 -2.23 -10.83
CA GLY A 358 -9.89 -1.97 -10.50
C GLY A 358 -9.60 -2.16 -9.00
N ALA A 359 -8.33 -2.22 -8.66
CA ALA A 359 -7.84 -2.51 -7.31
C ALA A 359 -7.37 -1.24 -6.60
N PHE A 360 -7.96 -0.92 -5.45
CA PHE A 360 -7.43 0.06 -4.51
C PHE A 360 -6.53 -0.65 -3.49
N ILE A 361 -5.36 -0.08 -3.22
CA ILE A 361 -4.37 -0.64 -2.29
C ILE A 361 -3.97 0.44 -1.29
N ALA A 362 -4.07 0.14 0.00
CA ALA A 362 -3.61 1.04 1.06
C ALA A 362 -2.15 0.73 1.40
N PHE A 363 -1.26 1.70 1.14
CA PHE A 363 0.14 1.64 1.50
C PHE A 363 0.40 2.41 2.80
N HIS A 364 0.73 1.67 3.84
CA HIS A 364 0.83 2.17 5.22
C HIS A 364 2.19 2.78 5.58
N GLY A 365 3.24 2.44 4.85
CA GLY A 365 4.62 2.79 5.16
C GLY A 365 5.23 1.98 6.29
N SER A 366 6.57 1.89 6.30
CA SER A 366 7.33 1.15 7.30
C SER A 366 8.56 1.93 7.76
N THR A 367 9.35 1.36 8.69
CA THR A 367 10.61 1.93 9.19
C THR A 367 11.85 1.46 8.42
N ASN A 368 11.69 0.56 7.43
CA ASN A 368 12.79 -0.26 6.91
C ASN A 368 13.56 0.39 5.76
N ARG A 369 13.29 1.66 5.45
CA ARG A 369 14.02 2.42 4.42
C ARG A 369 15.21 3.21 4.95
N ALA A 370 15.37 3.28 6.25
CA ALA A 370 16.52 3.98 6.83
C ALA A 370 17.85 3.49 6.23
N PRO A 371 18.81 4.40 5.95
CA PRO A 371 18.87 5.81 6.33
C PRO A 371 18.12 6.79 5.42
N TYR A 372 17.42 6.30 4.40
CA TYR A 372 16.63 7.12 3.48
C TYR A 372 15.27 7.49 4.08
N PRO A 373 14.63 8.58 3.61
CA PRO A 373 13.27 8.91 4.01
C PRO A 373 12.31 7.74 3.79
N GLN A 374 11.34 7.63 4.69
CA GLN A 374 10.27 6.65 4.57
C GLN A 374 9.36 6.99 3.38
N ALA A 375 8.65 6.00 2.86
CA ALA A 375 7.85 6.18 1.66
C ALA A 375 6.49 5.52 1.77
N SER A 376 5.65 5.82 0.78
CA SER A 376 4.24 5.46 0.63
C SER A 376 3.30 6.38 1.39
N TYR A 377 2.43 5.89 2.27
CA TYR A 377 1.41 6.68 2.99
C TYR A 377 0.34 7.24 2.05
N PHE A 378 -0.13 6.46 1.10
CA PHE A 378 -1.14 6.83 0.12
C PHE A 378 -2.01 5.63 -0.27
N ILE A 379 -3.12 5.91 -0.96
CA ILE A 379 -3.93 4.89 -1.62
C ILE A 379 -3.56 4.86 -3.10
N ALA A 380 -3.07 3.70 -3.55
CA ALA A 380 -2.87 3.43 -4.97
C ALA A 380 -4.14 2.89 -5.61
N PHE A 381 -4.26 3.09 -6.93
CA PHE A 381 -5.22 2.43 -7.77
C PHE A 381 -4.51 1.70 -8.92
N VAL A 382 -4.94 0.49 -9.22
CA VAL A 382 -4.49 -0.28 -10.38
C VAL A 382 -5.70 -0.53 -11.27
N PRO A 383 -5.73 0.03 -12.50
CA PRO A 383 -6.82 -0.22 -13.44
C PRO A 383 -6.75 -1.64 -13.98
N PHE A 384 -7.91 -2.30 -14.06
CA PHE A 384 -8.04 -3.70 -14.51
C PHE A 384 -8.98 -3.83 -15.68
N LYS A 385 -8.67 -4.76 -16.57
CA LYS A 385 -9.56 -5.24 -17.60
C LYS A 385 -9.36 -6.74 -17.81
N ASN A 386 -10.46 -7.51 -17.75
CA ASN A 386 -10.41 -8.97 -17.92
C ASN A 386 -9.38 -9.66 -17.02
N GLY A 387 -9.32 -9.27 -15.74
CA GLY A 387 -8.43 -9.86 -14.74
C GLY A 387 -6.95 -9.48 -14.85
N ASN A 388 -6.59 -8.52 -15.70
CA ASN A 388 -5.21 -8.06 -15.83
C ASN A 388 -5.12 -6.54 -15.66
N PRO A 389 -4.03 -6.04 -15.04
CA PRO A 389 -3.74 -4.62 -15.06
C PRO A 389 -3.66 -4.08 -16.50
N THR A 390 -4.23 -2.91 -16.74
CA THR A 390 -4.23 -2.27 -18.08
C THR A 390 -3.19 -1.16 -18.20
N GLY A 391 -2.48 -0.87 -17.11
CA GLY A 391 -1.43 0.14 -17.04
C GLY A 391 -0.64 0.00 -15.76
N SER A 392 0.23 0.98 -15.49
CA SER A 392 0.88 1.10 -14.19
C SER A 392 -0.13 1.54 -13.14
N TRP A 393 0.27 1.43 -11.88
CA TRP A 393 -0.51 1.97 -10.75
C TRP A 393 -0.59 3.50 -10.80
N GLU A 394 -1.66 4.03 -10.23
CA GLU A 394 -1.97 5.45 -10.09
C GLU A 394 -2.04 5.84 -8.62
N ILE A 395 -1.82 7.12 -8.32
CA ILE A 395 -2.09 7.66 -6.99
C ILE A 395 -3.55 8.07 -6.95
N PHE A 396 -4.34 7.43 -6.09
CA PHE A 396 -5.75 7.78 -5.93
C PHE A 396 -5.95 8.83 -4.82
N ALA A 397 -5.40 8.59 -3.62
CA ALA A 397 -5.49 9.54 -2.53
C ALA A 397 -4.13 9.67 -1.82
N ASP A 398 -3.66 10.89 -1.62
CA ASP A 398 -2.40 11.21 -0.95
C ASP A 398 -2.58 12.38 0.01
N GLY A 399 -1.54 12.69 0.79
CA GLY A 399 -1.59 13.75 1.82
C GLY A 399 -1.70 13.22 3.25
N PHE A 400 -1.85 11.91 3.43
CA PHE A 400 -1.99 11.29 4.76
C PHE A 400 -0.81 11.61 5.69
N ALA A 401 0.42 11.58 5.19
CA ALA A 401 1.60 11.86 5.99
C ALA A 401 1.64 13.29 6.53
N GLY A 402 1.14 14.27 5.77
CA GLY A 402 1.13 15.68 6.15
C GLY A 402 2.51 16.34 6.17
N VAL A 403 3.58 15.59 5.86
CA VAL A 403 4.97 16.03 5.80
C VAL A 403 5.69 15.42 4.61
N ASP A 404 6.72 16.11 4.09
CA ASP A 404 7.62 15.65 3.04
C ASP A 404 8.99 16.33 3.24
N PRO A 405 10.10 15.60 3.44
CA PRO A 405 10.20 14.14 3.57
C PRO A 405 9.71 13.57 4.90
N ILE A 406 9.38 12.27 4.93
CA ILE A 406 9.08 11.52 6.14
C ILE A 406 10.38 10.88 6.62
N ILE A 407 10.95 11.36 7.72
CA ILE A 407 12.21 10.83 8.26
C ILE A 407 11.93 9.62 9.15
N ASN A 408 11.00 9.78 10.09
CA ASN A 408 10.53 8.71 10.97
C ASN A 408 9.06 8.44 10.69
N VAL A 409 8.60 7.23 10.96
CA VAL A 409 7.16 6.91 10.83
C VAL A 409 6.28 7.76 11.74
N SER A 410 6.81 8.23 12.88
CA SER A 410 6.12 9.14 13.81
C SER A 410 5.92 10.55 13.28
N ASP A 411 6.60 10.94 12.20
CA ASP A 411 6.42 12.26 11.58
C ASP A 411 5.10 12.31 10.78
N ALA A 412 4.62 11.15 10.34
CA ALA A 412 3.39 11.06 9.58
C ALA A 412 2.16 11.34 10.46
N SER A 413 1.35 12.30 10.04
CA SER A 413 0.09 12.64 10.72
C SER A 413 -0.90 11.49 10.71
N TYR A 414 -0.98 10.77 9.59
CA TYR A 414 -1.88 9.64 9.36
C TYR A 414 -1.20 8.58 8.51
N ARG A 415 -1.61 7.31 8.69
CA ARG A 415 -1.10 6.15 7.95
C ARG A 415 -2.29 5.31 7.48
N PRO A 416 -2.65 5.34 6.17
CA PRO A 416 -3.82 4.66 5.65
C PRO A 416 -3.72 3.15 5.87
N MET A 417 -4.86 2.52 6.20
CA MET A 417 -4.88 1.11 6.57
C MET A 417 -6.04 0.36 5.92
N GLY A 418 -7.26 0.55 6.37
CA GLY A 418 -8.43 -0.20 5.93
C GLY A 418 -9.20 0.52 4.83
N ILE A 419 -9.69 -0.24 3.85
CA ILE A 419 -10.51 0.25 2.74
C ILE A 419 -11.85 -0.48 2.75
N ALA A 420 -12.95 0.25 2.60
CA ALA A 420 -14.27 -0.33 2.40
C ALA A 420 -15.12 0.51 1.46
N MET A 421 -16.10 -0.11 0.82
CA MET A 421 -17.08 0.58 -0.01
C MET A 421 -18.41 0.68 0.72
N GLY A 422 -19.03 1.85 0.68
CA GLY A 422 -20.38 2.05 1.16
C GLY A 422 -21.45 1.60 0.16
N PRO A 423 -22.71 1.51 0.60
CA PRO A 423 -23.82 1.05 -0.23
C PRO A 423 -24.09 1.97 -1.42
N ASP A 424 -23.71 3.22 -1.32
CA ASP A 424 -23.80 4.23 -2.40
C ASP A 424 -22.61 4.22 -3.37
N GLY A 425 -21.61 3.37 -3.10
CA GLY A 425 -20.37 3.29 -3.89
C GLY A 425 -19.28 4.28 -3.44
N SER A 426 -19.47 5.04 -2.37
CA SER A 426 -18.39 5.83 -1.74
C SER A 426 -17.29 4.91 -1.22
N LEU A 427 -16.05 5.38 -1.23
CA LEU A 427 -14.92 4.66 -0.65
C LEU A 427 -14.57 5.22 0.73
N PHE A 428 -14.45 4.34 1.70
CA PHE A 428 -14.07 4.70 3.07
C PHE A 428 -12.63 4.26 3.34
N ILE A 429 -11.86 5.14 3.99
CA ILE A 429 -10.45 4.92 4.31
C ILE A 429 -10.26 5.16 5.81
N GLY A 430 -9.79 4.13 6.52
CA GLY A 430 -9.36 4.24 7.91
C GLY A 430 -7.84 4.33 8.03
N GLU A 431 -7.33 4.93 9.12
CA GLU A 431 -5.89 5.07 9.36
C GLU A 431 -5.53 4.73 10.81
N THR A 432 -4.25 4.43 11.09
CA THR A 432 -3.83 3.79 12.35
C THR A 432 -3.24 4.72 13.39
N GLU A 433 -2.96 5.99 13.10
CA GLU A 433 -2.29 6.88 14.07
C GLU A 433 -3.26 7.55 15.05
N LYS A 434 -4.42 7.98 14.54
CA LYS A 434 -5.47 8.63 15.34
C LYS A 434 -6.82 7.92 15.24
N GLY A 435 -7.00 7.05 14.26
CA GLY A 435 -8.26 6.39 13.96
C GLY A 435 -9.21 7.26 13.15
N LYS A 436 -8.69 8.18 12.38
CA LYS A 436 -9.47 9.03 11.48
C LYS A 436 -10.03 8.20 10.33
N ILE A 437 -11.26 8.53 9.91
CA ILE A 437 -11.92 7.87 8.78
C ILE A 437 -12.41 8.93 7.81
N TRP A 438 -12.09 8.76 6.53
CA TRP A 438 -12.58 9.57 5.43
C TRP A 438 -13.57 8.78 4.58
N ARG A 439 -14.59 9.47 4.07
CA ARG A 439 -15.48 9.00 3.02
C ARG A 439 -15.18 9.78 1.75
N ILE A 440 -14.78 9.10 0.69
CA ILE A 440 -14.44 9.68 -0.60
C ILE A 440 -15.59 9.45 -1.56
N MET A 441 -16.05 10.51 -2.22
CA MET A 441 -17.19 10.52 -3.14
C MET A 441 -16.78 11.17 -4.45
N TYR A 442 -17.37 10.73 -5.56
CA TYR A 442 -17.22 11.40 -6.85
C TYR A 442 -18.46 12.25 -7.15
N LYS A 443 -18.25 13.54 -7.36
CA LYS A 443 -19.29 14.52 -7.69
C LYS A 443 -19.11 15.17 -9.06
N GLY A 444 -18.03 14.80 -9.77
CA GLY A 444 -17.75 15.28 -11.13
C GLY A 444 -18.62 14.62 -12.20
N ASN A 445 -18.40 15.02 -13.44
CA ASN A 445 -19.05 14.39 -14.59
C ASN A 445 -18.28 13.13 -15.00
N LYS A 446 -18.87 11.96 -14.77
CA LYS A 446 -18.24 10.66 -15.06
C LYS A 446 -17.88 10.45 -16.53
N ASN A 447 -18.67 11.04 -17.44
CA ASN A 447 -18.47 10.89 -18.89
C ASN A 447 -17.23 11.66 -19.39
N ASN A 448 -16.76 12.62 -18.62
CA ASN A 448 -15.61 13.46 -18.96
C ASN A 448 -14.35 13.10 -18.16
N PHE A 449 -14.39 12.02 -17.37
CA PHE A 449 -13.25 11.59 -16.57
C PHE A 449 -12.17 10.95 -17.43
N GLY A 450 -10.93 11.39 -17.27
CA GLY A 450 -9.78 10.89 -18.04
C GLY A 450 -8.46 11.50 -17.56
N GLU A 451 -7.47 11.55 -18.44
CA GLU A 451 -6.11 12.00 -18.12
C GLU A 451 -6.05 13.40 -17.49
N ALA A 452 -6.92 14.33 -17.92
CA ALA A 452 -6.94 15.67 -17.36
C ALA A 452 -7.24 15.68 -15.85
N GLN A 453 -8.16 14.83 -15.39
CA GLN A 453 -8.53 14.69 -13.98
C GLN A 453 -7.43 14.00 -13.16
N LEU A 454 -6.66 13.11 -13.77
CA LEU A 454 -5.55 12.38 -13.14
C LEU A 454 -4.25 13.20 -13.09
N ALA A 455 -4.09 14.22 -13.95
CA ALA A 455 -2.83 14.91 -14.18
C ALA A 455 -2.18 15.50 -12.91
N LYS A 456 -2.99 16.00 -11.95
CA LYS A 456 -2.47 16.52 -10.68
C LYS A 456 -1.89 15.42 -9.79
N MET A 457 -2.52 14.25 -9.81
CA MET A 457 -2.07 13.08 -9.02
C MET A 457 -0.81 12.48 -9.63
N GLU A 458 -0.71 12.42 -10.95
CA GLU A 458 0.51 11.95 -11.63
C GLU A 458 1.75 12.78 -11.25
N LYS A 459 1.61 14.10 -11.12
CA LYS A 459 2.70 14.98 -10.64
C LYS A 459 3.18 14.62 -9.23
N ARG A 460 2.33 14.06 -8.39
CA ARG A 460 2.68 13.67 -7.02
C ARG A 460 3.62 12.46 -6.97
N LYS A 461 3.72 11.66 -8.04
CA LYS A 461 4.72 10.59 -8.16
C LYS A 461 6.17 11.09 -8.07
N SER A 462 6.40 12.39 -8.26
CA SER A 462 7.72 13.00 -8.08
C SER A 462 8.08 13.31 -6.62
N PHE A 463 7.13 13.22 -5.69
CA PHE A 463 7.35 13.51 -4.27
C PHE A 463 8.18 12.40 -3.61
N SER A 464 8.94 12.74 -2.57
CA SER A 464 9.93 11.85 -1.96
C SER A 464 9.31 10.58 -1.36
N ASN A 465 8.05 10.66 -0.87
CA ASN A 465 7.30 9.53 -0.33
C ASN A 465 6.70 8.60 -1.40
N ILE A 466 6.71 8.99 -2.68
CA ILE A 466 6.06 8.21 -3.76
C ILE A 466 7.03 7.88 -4.89
N ARG A 467 8.08 8.67 -5.02
CA ARG A 467 9.06 8.56 -6.10
C ARG A 467 9.54 7.13 -6.32
N THR A 468 9.45 6.69 -7.58
CA THR A 468 9.88 5.36 -7.99
C THR A 468 11.40 5.28 -8.16
N PRO A 469 11.98 4.08 -7.97
CA PRO A 469 13.43 3.87 -8.12
C PRO A 469 13.98 4.16 -9.52
N HIS A 470 13.19 3.90 -10.56
CA HIS A 470 13.63 4.13 -11.94
C HIS A 470 14.03 5.58 -12.21
N GLU A 471 13.29 6.54 -11.66
CA GLU A 471 13.63 7.96 -11.82
C GLU A 471 14.96 8.34 -11.17
N VAL A 472 15.28 7.70 -10.05
CA VAL A 472 16.55 7.96 -9.36
C VAL A 472 17.71 7.32 -10.09
N ASN A 473 17.54 6.07 -10.57
CA ASN A 473 18.56 5.38 -11.36
C ASN A 473 18.82 6.08 -12.70
N ASP A 474 17.78 6.54 -13.39
CA ASP A 474 17.91 7.30 -14.63
C ASP A 474 18.67 8.61 -14.43
N ASN A 475 18.43 9.31 -13.31
CA ASN A 475 19.12 10.53 -12.97
C ASN A 475 20.58 10.28 -12.56
N LEU A 476 20.86 9.19 -11.84
CA LEU A 476 22.23 8.76 -11.53
C LEU A 476 22.99 8.29 -12.79
N ALA A 477 22.29 7.67 -13.74
CA ALA A 477 22.87 7.20 -15.01
C ALA A 477 23.14 8.34 -16.01
N LYS A 478 22.41 9.48 -15.93
CA LYS A 478 22.52 10.60 -16.86
C LYS A 478 23.72 11.53 -16.63
N GLY A 479 24.39 11.42 -15.51
CA GLY A 479 25.62 12.14 -15.26
C GLY A 479 25.90 12.42 -13.78
N ILE A 480 27.16 12.38 -13.42
CA ILE A 480 27.63 12.58 -12.04
C ILE A 480 27.12 13.91 -11.45
N VAL A 481 27.05 14.96 -12.26
CA VAL A 481 26.64 16.31 -11.79
C VAL A 481 25.13 16.37 -11.51
N GLU A 482 24.28 15.83 -12.38
CA GLU A 482 22.83 15.78 -12.14
C GLU A 482 22.48 14.84 -11.00
N GLY A 483 23.13 13.69 -10.91
CA GLY A 483 23.02 12.77 -9.79
C GLY A 483 23.46 13.43 -8.48
N GLY A 484 24.54 14.20 -8.51
CA GLY A 484 25.07 14.94 -7.37
C GLY A 484 24.10 16.01 -6.86
N GLN A 485 23.43 16.74 -7.73
CA GLN A 485 22.37 17.69 -7.36
C GLN A 485 21.23 16.96 -6.65
N LYS A 486 20.77 15.85 -7.19
CA LYS A 486 19.66 15.10 -6.61
C LYS A 486 19.99 14.53 -5.22
N ILE A 487 21.21 14.03 -5.05
CA ILE A 487 21.71 13.56 -3.75
C ILE A 487 21.77 14.73 -2.76
N TYR A 488 22.24 15.89 -3.21
CA TYR A 488 22.27 17.10 -2.39
C TYR A 488 20.86 17.50 -1.92
N GLU A 489 19.91 17.60 -2.82
CA GLU A 489 18.51 17.94 -2.52
C GLU A 489 17.88 16.94 -1.55
N THR A 490 18.24 15.67 -1.66
CA THR A 490 17.66 14.60 -0.84
C THR A 490 18.24 14.55 0.58
N TYR A 491 19.57 14.71 0.73
CA TYR A 491 20.25 14.43 2.01
C TYR A 491 20.91 15.65 2.67
N CYS A 492 21.21 16.67 1.91
CA CYS A 492 22.01 17.81 2.40
C CYS A 492 21.16 19.07 2.56
N ALA A 493 20.19 19.28 1.65
CA ALA A 493 19.41 20.51 1.58
C ALA A 493 18.52 20.76 2.79
N SER A 494 18.12 19.72 3.53
CA SER A 494 17.35 19.86 4.77
C SER A 494 18.08 20.68 5.84
N CYS A 495 19.42 20.58 5.90
CA CYS A 495 20.25 21.35 6.82
C CYS A 495 20.92 22.55 6.11
N HIS A 496 21.53 22.29 4.95
CA HIS A 496 22.30 23.31 4.23
C HIS A 496 21.47 24.19 3.29
N GLN A 497 20.15 23.92 3.16
CA GLN A 497 19.17 24.56 2.26
C GLN A 497 19.51 24.37 0.78
N LEU A 498 18.51 24.49 -0.11
CA LEU A 498 18.71 24.34 -1.56
C LEU A 498 19.73 25.30 -2.15
N ASN A 499 19.87 26.48 -1.55
CA ASN A 499 20.82 27.52 -1.97
C ASN A 499 22.18 27.41 -1.29
N GLY A 500 22.44 26.40 -0.50
CA GLY A 500 23.71 26.17 0.20
C GLY A 500 24.03 27.17 1.31
N LYS A 501 23.11 28.05 1.71
CA LYS A 501 23.36 29.12 2.72
C LYS A 501 23.25 28.64 4.17
N GLY A 502 22.75 27.46 4.39
CA GLY A 502 22.54 26.91 5.73
C GLY A 502 21.55 27.71 6.56
N ALA A 503 21.65 27.59 7.88
CA ALA A 503 20.86 28.36 8.84
C ALA A 503 21.82 28.94 9.91
N ALA A 504 21.87 30.26 10.01
CA ALA A 504 22.79 30.95 10.88
C ALA A 504 22.75 30.42 12.34
N GLY A 505 23.91 30.14 12.89
CA GLY A 505 24.07 29.61 14.25
C GLY A 505 23.64 28.15 14.46
N ARG A 506 23.07 27.51 13.44
CA ARG A 506 22.59 26.12 13.54
C ARG A 506 23.24 25.19 12.51
N PHE A 507 23.18 25.56 11.22
CA PHE A 507 23.76 24.78 10.15
C PHE A 507 24.70 25.66 9.31
N PRO A 508 25.96 25.28 9.10
CA PRO A 508 26.93 26.12 8.39
C PRO A 508 26.56 26.27 6.91
N PRO A 509 26.91 27.40 6.28
CA PRO A 509 26.80 27.55 4.85
C PRO A 509 27.83 26.68 4.12
N LEU A 510 27.50 26.33 2.86
CA LEU A 510 28.43 25.71 1.91
C LEU A 510 28.90 26.70 0.86
N VAL A 511 28.20 27.85 0.71
CA VAL A 511 28.49 28.89 -0.27
C VAL A 511 29.71 29.69 0.16
N ASP A 512 30.68 29.79 -0.74
CA ASP A 512 31.89 30.61 -0.60
C ASP A 512 32.70 30.32 0.68
N VAL A 513 32.78 29.06 1.08
CA VAL A 513 33.53 28.64 2.27
C VAL A 513 34.74 27.78 1.91
N SER A 514 35.82 27.97 2.65
CA SER A 514 37.10 27.24 2.45
C SER A 514 36.96 25.74 2.73
N TRP A 515 35.95 25.32 3.50
CA TRP A 515 35.63 23.92 3.74
C TRP A 515 35.20 23.19 2.45
N VAL A 516 34.51 23.89 1.55
CA VAL A 516 34.03 23.36 0.26
C VAL A 516 35.04 23.57 -0.86
N SER A 517 35.61 24.79 -0.97
CA SER A 517 36.53 25.15 -2.06
C SER A 517 37.97 24.70 -1.84
N GLY A 518 38.29 24.20 -0.64
CA GLY A 518 39.65 23.78 -0.25
C GLY A 518 39.97 22.32 -0.58
N ASP A 519 40.68 21.66 0.35
CA ASP A 519 41.16 20.30 0.20
C ASP A 519 40.00 19.27 0.06
N LYS A 520 40.03 18.54 -1.04
CA LYS A 520 39.06 17.46 -1.36
C LYS A 520 39.10 16.34 -0.31
N THR A 521 40.27 15.98 0.18
CA THR A 521 40.44 14.90 1.18
C THR A 521 39.67 15.23 2.46
N ARG A 522 39.77 16.47 2.94
CA ARG A 522 39.02 16.95 4.09
C ARG A 522 37.53 16.89 3.83
N LEU A 523 37.10 17.37 2.66
CA LEU A 523 35.67 17.39 2.30
C LEU A 523 35.08 15.99 2.19
N ILE A 524 35.81 15.04 1.58
CA ILE A 524 35.43 13.62 1.51
C ILE A 524 35.31 13.03 2.92
N ASN A 525 36.29 13.27 3.78
CA ASN A 525 36.30 12.75 5.15
C ASN A 525 35.12 13.29 5.98
N VAL A 526 34.78 14.57 5.82
CA VAL A 526 33.58 15.15 6.47
C VAL A 526 32.30 14.46 6.00
N LEU A 527 32.15 14.20 4.70
CA LEU A 527 30.98 13.49 4.19
C LEU A 527 30.89 12.06 4.75
N LEU A 528 32.00 11.32 4.71
CA LEU A 528 32.01 9.90 5.11
C LEU A 528 31.86 9.69 6.60
N ASN A 529 32.52 10.50 7.44
CA ASN A 529 32.56 10.34 8.88
C ASN A 529 31.55 11.19 9.64
N GLY A 530 30.99 12.19 8.97
CA GLY A 530 30.27 13.26 9.63
C GLY A 530 31.22 14.23 10.35
N LEU A 531 30.64 15.12 11.12
CA LEU A 531 31.37 16.13 11.89
C LEU A 531 30.63 16.41 13.19
N GLU A 532 31.37 16.45 14.29
CA GLU A 532 30.81 16.70 15.63
C GLU A 532 31.69 17.69 16.40
N GLY A 533 31.06 18.51 17.23
CA GLY A 533 31.74 19.48 18.07
C GLY A 533 31.81 20.88 17.46
N ASN A 534 32.61 21.76 18.11
CA ASN A 534 32.72 23.16 17.71
C ASN A 534 33.55 23.33 16.45
N ILE A 535 32.96 23.94 15.44
CA ILE A 535 33.67 24.36 14.20
C ILE A 535 33.43 25.83 13.94
N GLU A 536 34.35 26.44 13.22
CA GLU A 536 34.22 27.81 12.73
C GLU A 536 34.12 27.80 11.20
N VAL A 537 33.11 28.50 10.66
CA VAL A 537 32.93 28.69 9.23
C VAL A 537 32.69 30.16 8.97
N ASN A 538 33.60 30.79 8.20
CA ASN A 538 33.59 32.23 7.88
C ASN A 538 33.48 33.13 9.14
N GLY A 539 34.19 32.81 10.23
CA GLY A 539 34.18 33.59 11.48
C GLY A 539 32.94 33.36 12.36
N VAL A 540 32.06 32.44 11.98
CA VAL A 540 30.86 32.06 12.78
C VAL A 540 31.07 30.69 13.37
N GLY A 541 30.86 30.57 14.68
CA GLY A 541 30.94 29.30 15.40
C GLY A 541 29.66 28.48 15.22
N TYR A 542 29.83 27.18 14.97
CA TYR A 542 28.75 26.18 14.89
C TYR A 542 29.08 25.02 15.84
N ASN A 543 28.10 24.60 16.62
CA ASN A 543 28.21 23.46 17.51
C ASN A 543 27.04 22.51 17.26
N GLY A 544 27.20 21.63 16.29
CA GLY A 544 26.15 20.68 15.88
C GLY A 544 26.76 19.38 15.41
N VAL A 545 25.90 18.42 15.10
CA VAL A 545 26.30 17.14 14.53
C VAL A 545 25.89 17.11 13.06
N MET A 546 26.85 16.94 12.17
CA MET A 546 26.64 16.53 10.80
C MET A 546 26.70 15.01 10.75
N PRO A 547 25.63 14.29 10.45
CA PRO A 547 25.65 12.85 10.41
C PRO A 547 26.58 12.33 9.33
N LYS A 548 27.18 11.16 9.56
CA LYS A 548 27.98 10.47 8.54
C LYS A 548 27.12 10.01 7.38
N HIS A 549 27.62 10.19 6.16
CA HIS A 549 26.99 9.74 4.92
C HIS A 549 27.78 8.61 4.26
N ALA A 550 28.40 7.75 5.09
CA ALA A 550 29.18 6.59 4.65
C ALA A 550 28.37 5.56 3.85
N PHE A 551 27.04 5.67 3.90
CA PHE A 551 26.11 4.82 3.15
C PHE A 551 26.09 5.13 1.64
N LEU A 552 26.53 6.32 1.23
CA LEU A 552 26.66 6.65 -0.20
C LEU A 552 27.78 5.80 -0.81
N THR A 553 27.53 5.31 -2.03
CA THR A 553 28.60 4.68 -2.83
C THR A 553 29.69 5.68 -3.17
N ASP A 554 30.86 5.22 -3.59
CA ASP A 554 31.96 6.12 -3.97
C ASP A 554 31.59 7.04 -5.14
N ALA A 555 30.80 6.54 -6.08
CA ALA A 555 30.27 7.32 -7.21
C ALA A 555 29.25 8.37 -6.75
N GLU A 556 28.33 8.04 -5.87
CA GLU A 556 27.35 8.97 -5.30
C GLU A 556 27.99 10.05 -4.45
N ALA A 557 28.93 9.66 -3.58
CA ALA A 557 29.71 10.59 -2.76
C ALA A 557 30.54 11.55 -3.66
N ALA A 558 31.17 11.03 -4.69
CA ALA A 558 31.90 11.82 -5.68
C ALA A 558 30.97 12.80 -6.40
N GLY A 559 29.78 12.34 -6.84
CA GLY A 559 28.79 13.16 -7.54
C GLY A 559 28.29 14.32 -6.68
N VAL A 560 27.86 14.06 -5.44
CA VAL A 560 27.35 15.11 -4.54
C VAL A 560 28.46 16.12 -4.16
N LEU A 561 29.69 15.66 -3.93
CA LEU A 561 30.79 16.54 -3.60
C LEU A 561 31.22 17.40 -4.81
N THR A 562 31.18 16.84 -6.01
CA THR A 562 31.37 17.59 -7.24
C THR A 562 30.31 18.68 -7.41
N TYR A 563 29.02 18.32 -7.23
CA TYR A 563 27.92 19.28 -7.26
C TYR A 563 28.12 20.43 -6.24
N ILE A 564 28.43 20.08 -4.98
CA ILE A 564 28.68 21.06 -3.91
C ILE A 564 29.84 21.99 -4.27
N ARG A 565 30.95 21.46 -4.78
CA ARG A 565 32.13 22.25 -5.16
C ARG A 565 31.84 23.19 -6.32
N GLN A 566 31.14 22.73 -7.35
CA GLN A 566 30.81 23.54 -8.53
C GLN A 566 29.76 24.60 -8.23
N ASN A 567 28.70 24.27 -7.49
CA ASN A 567 27.58 25.20 -7.30
C ASN A 567 27.73 26.12 -6.10
N PHE A 568 28.45 25.70 -5.05
CA PHE A 568 28.62 26.50 -3.83
C PHE A 568 30.07 26.91 -3.60
N GLY A 569 31.04 26.11 -4.01
CA GLY A 569 32.46 26.36 -3.85
C GLY A 569 33.09 27.14 -5.00
N LYS A 570 32.38 27.33 -6.11
CA LYS A 570 32.86 27.96 -7.34
C LYS A 570 34.16 27.32 -7.87
N LYS A 571 34.22 25.99 -7.83
CA LYS A 571 35.35 25.19 -8.34
C LYS A 571 34.86 24.31 -9.48
N GLU A 572 35.61 24.31 -10.58
CA GLU A 572 35.31 23.48 -11.75
C GLU A 572 35.81 22.04 -11.61
N ASP A 573 36.72 21.77 -10.65
CA ASP A 573 37.31 20.46 -10.45
C ASP A 573 36.32 19.49 -9.80
N GLU A 574 36.22 18.33 -10.38
CA GLU A 574 35.36 17.24 -9.87
C GLU A 574 36.07 16.43 -8.77
N VAL A 575 35.28 15.80 -7.88
CA VAL A 575 35.71 14.72 -6.99
C VAL A 575 35.43 13.41 -7.70
N THR A 576 36.45 12.56 -7.79
CA THR A 576 36.30 11.26 -8.46
C THR A 576 35.95 10.13 -7.49
N ALA A 577 35.27 9.08 -7.99
CA ALA A 577 34.96 7.90 -7.18
C ALA A 577 36.24 7.23 -6.61
N LYS A 578 37.36 7.25 -7.34
CA LYS A 578 38.66 6.75 -6.85
C LYS A 578 39.23 7.57 -5.68
N GLU A 579 39.01 8.87 -5.66
CA GLU A 579 39.42 9.71 -4.52
C GLU A 579 38.58 9.36 -3.28
N VAL A 580 37.29 9.10 -3.44
CA VAL A 580 36.41 8.67 -2.35
C VAL A 580 36.78 7.28 -1.85
N GLU A 581 36.93 6.29 -2.73
CA GLU A 581 37.35 4.94 -2.43
C GLU A 581 38.66 4.91 -1.62
N LYS A 582 39.64 5.67 -2.07
CA LYS A 582 40.93 5.79 -1.38
C LYS A 582 40.79 6.31 0.07
N GLN A 583 39.90 7.27 0.31
CA GLN A 583 39.66 7.75 1.67
C GLN A 583 38.86 6.76 2.49
N ARG A 584 37.86 6.11 1.92
CA ARG A 584 37.06 5.08 2.58
C ARG A 584 37.91 3.90 3.04
N ASN A 585 38.83 3.42 2.20
CA ASN A 585 39.74 2.33 2.55
C ASN A 585 40.66 2.70 3.72
N LYS A 586 41.21 3.93 3.73
CA LYS A 586 42.01 4.43 4.86
C LYS A 586 41.25 4.50 6.20
N LEU A 587 39.93 4.69 6.15
CA LEU A 587 39.07 4.77 7.33
C LEU A 587 38.73 3.39 7.88
N ASN A 588 38.71 2.36 7.03
CA ASN A 588 38.47 0.99 7.41
C ASN A 588 39.73 0.29 7.98
N ASP A 589 40.91 0.83 7.68
CA ASP A 589 42.21 0.32 8.16
C ASP A 589 42.63 0.91 9.54
N ASN A 590 41.90 1.88 10.08
CA ASN A 590 42.07 2.49 11.39
C ASN A 590 40.93 2.12 12.35
#